data_854defd173ec9017247c7975eebbab12
#
_entry.id   854defd173ec9017247c7975eebbab12
#
_cell.length_a   1.000
_cell.length_b   1.000
_cell.length_c   1.000
_cell.angle_alpha   90.00
_cell.angle_beta   90.00
_cell.angle_gamma   90.00
#
_symmetry.space_group_name_H-M   'P 1'
#
loop_
_entity.id
_entity.type
_entity.pdbx_description
1 polymer ?
#
loop_
_entity_poly.entity_id
_entity_poly.type
_entity_poly.pdbx_seq_one_letter_code
_entity_poly.pdbx_strand_id
1 'polypeptide(L)'
;MNAGLANESAVSQMEAAYYQVQGSVLDLQQQINQVENSLALLLAETPRNYERGVLAKQQFPADFSIGIPVRMLSSRPDVRSAERTLEAAFYGTNAARSAFYPSITLSGSAGWTNSAGAMIINPGKFLASAVGSLTQPLFNRGQVVAQYRIARAQQEEAALGFQQTLLNAGSEVNDALIAYQTSQGKRILLDKQITSLQTALRSTTLLMEHGNTTYLEVLTSRQSLLSAPLLVERNNVSLRI
;
A
#
# COMPACT_ATOMS: atom_id res chain seq x y z
N MET A 1 27.71 7.23 49.23
CA MET A 1 26.63 8.24 49.35
C MET A 1 27.27 9.52 49.92
N ASN A 2 27.53 10.49 49.05
CA ASN A 2 27.94 11.81 49.53
C ASN A 2 26.70 12.50 50.11
N ALA A 3 26.70 12.64 51.43
CA ALA A 3 25.59 13.19 52.18
C ALA A 3 25.35 14.66 51.79
N GLY A 4 24.22 14.94 51.17
CA GLY A 4 23.71 16.30 51.02
C GLY A 4 23.00 16.64 49.70
N LEU A 5 23.22 15.91 48.60
CA LEU A 5 22.71 16.30 47.28
C LEU A 5 21.85 15.23 46.56
N ALA A 6 21.75 14.03 47.08
CA ALA A 6 20.92 12.98 46.52
C ALA A 6 19.82 12.57 47.50
N ASN A 7 18.58 12.88 47.15
CA ASN A 7 17.40 12.41 47.85
C ASN A 7 17.07 11.00 47.37
N GLU A 8 16.61 10.08 48.24
CA GLU A 8 16.18 8.74 47.93
C GLU A 8 15.19 8.70 46.74
N SER A 9 14.34 9.70 46.64
CA SER A 9 13.44 9.90 45.50
C SER A 9 14.17 10.05 44.16
N ALA A 10 15.31 10.73 44.11
CA ALA A 10 16.09 10.92 42.89
C ALA A 10 16.75 9.57 42.45
N VAL A 11 17.22 8.78 43.41
CA VAL A 11 17.79 7.46 43.14
C VAL A 11 16.71 6.52 42.57
N SER A 12 15.56 6.47 43.23
CA SER A 12 14.40 5.62 42.74
C SER A 12 13.91 6.05 41.36
N GLN A 13 13.90 7.34 41.04
CA GLN A 13 13.55 7.84 39.71
C GLN A 13 14.59 7.44 38.65
N MET A 14 15.87 7.44 38.98
CA MET A 14 16.92 6.94 38.07
C MET A 14 16.81 5.45 37.80
N GLU A 15 16.54 4.66 38.83
CA GLU A 15 16.31 3.21 38.67
C GLU A 15 15.09 2.94 37.83
N ALA A 16 13.99 3.66 38.03
CA ALA A 16 12.79 3.55 37.21
C ALA A 16 13.08 3.91 35.74
N ALA A 17 13.81 5.02 35.48
CA ALA A 17 14.22 5.41 34.14
C ALA A 17 15.14 4.37 33.48
N TYR A 18 16.06 3.78 34.23
CA TYR A 18 16.94 2.70 33.76
C TYR A 18 16.14 1.48 33.32
N TYR A 19 15.21 0.99 34.15
CA TYR A 19 14.36 -0.14 33.80
C TYR A 19 13.43 0.16 32.64
N GLN A 20 12.93 1.38 32.51
CA GLN A 20 12.13 1.83 31.37
C GLN A 20 12.94 1.77 30.06
N VAL A 21 14.20 2.21 30.07
CA VAL A 21 15.08 2.14 28.90
C VAL A 21 15.39 0.68 28.54
N GLN A 22 15.65 -0.16 29.54
CA GLN A 22 15.86 -1.61 29.29
C GLN A 22 14.62 -2.25 28.66
N GLY A 23 13.41 -1.96 29.15
CA GLY A 23 12.17 -2.41 28.55
C GLY A 23 12.06 -1.96 27.10
N SER A 24 12.34 -0.69 26.81
CA SER A 24 12.30 -0.15 25.44
C SER A 24 13.31 -0.84 24.49
N VAL A 25 14.48 -1.26 24.99
CA VAL A 25 15.45 -2.02 24.19
C VAL A 25 14.89 -3.38 23.79
N LEU A 26 14.22 -4.08 24.71
CA LEU A 26 13.58 -5.36 24.42
C LEU A 26 12.45 -5.21 23.41
N ASP A 27 11.62 -4.17 23.55
CA ASP A 27 10.55 -3.84 22.60
C ASP A 27 11.10 -3.57 21.19
N LEU A 28 12.20 -2.81 21.10
CA LEU A 28 12.87 -2.54 19.82
C LEU A 28 13.46 -3.81 19.21
N GLN A 29 14.04 -4.70 20.02
CA GLN A 29 14.53 -6.00 19.52
C GLN A 29 13.40 -6.86 18.97
N GLN A 30 12.25 -6.88 19.64
CA GLN A 30 11.06 -7.56 19.14
C GLN A 30 10.58 -6.97 17.81
N GLN A 31 10.50 -5.63 17.69
CA GLN A 31 10.10 -4.98 16.46
C GLN A 31 11.06 -5.26 15.30
N ILE A 32 12.36 -5.27 15.55
CA ILE A 32 13.38 -5.65 14.57
C ILE A 32 13.13 -7.07 14.06
N ASN A 33 12.93 -8.04 14.95
CA ASN A 33 12.64 -9.42 14.56
C ASN A 33 11.35 -9.53 13.73
N GLN A 34 10.30 -8.77 14.08
CA GLN A 34 9.06 -8.76 13.32
C GLN A 34 9.26 -8.23 11.89
N VAL A 35 10.06 -7.17 11.73
CA VAL A 35 10.39 -6.61 10.42
C VAL A 35 11.25 -7.57 9.60
N GLU A 36 12.26 -8.22 10.22
CA GLU A 36 13.08 -9.23 9.57
C GLU A 36 12.27 -10.44 9.12
N ASN A 37 11.33 -10.91 9.94
CA ASN A 37 10.41 -11.97 9.56
C ASN A 37 9.49 -11.56 8.39
N SER A 38 9.00 -10.34 8.39
CA SER A 38 8.21 -9.79 7.28
C SER A 38 9.01 -9.71 5.98
N LEU A 39 10.28 -9.31 6.08
CA LEU A 39 11.19 -9.28 4.94
C LEU A 39 11.48 -10.69 4.40
N ALA A 40 11.76 -11.64 5.29
CA ALA A 40 11.98 -13.04 4.91
C ALA A 40 10.77 -13.62 4.18
N LEU A 41 9.55 -13.29 4.64
CA LEU A 41 8.30 -13.72 4.02
C LEU A 41 8.14 -13.12 2.61
N LEU A 42 8.50 -11.85 2.40
CA LEU A 42 8.49 -11.21 1.09
C LEU A 42 9.52 -11.81 0.12
N LEU A 43 10.67 -12.25 0.64
CA LEU A 43 11.73 -12.88 -0.13
C LEU A 43 11.52 -14.40 -0.32
N ALA A 44 10.46 -14.96 0.29
CA ALA A 44 10.19 -16.40 0.33
C ALA A 44 11.38 -17.21 0.92
N GLU A 45 12.06 -16.64 1.92
CA GLU A 45 13.19 -17.25 2.64
C GLU A 45 12.80 -17.62 4.07
N THR A 46 13.61 -18.46 4.69
CA THR A 46 13.49 -18.71 6.14
C THR A 46 13.95 -17.49 6.94
N PRO A 47 13.30 -17.17 8.08
CA PRO A 47 13.71 -16.06 8.93
C PRO A 47 15.19 -16.13 9.31
N ARG A 48 15.90 -15.04 9.10
CA ARG A 48 17.32 -14.87 9.44
C ARG A 48 17.64 -13.43 9.79
N ASN A 49 18.76 -13.20 10.44
CA ASN A 49 19.27 -11.85 10.66
C ASN A 49 19.82 -11.29 9.34
N TYR A 50 19.40 -10.09 8.96
CA TYR A 50 19.86 -9.41 7.76
C TYR A 50 20.94 -8.37 8.11
N GLU A 51 21.97 -8.26 7.25
CA GLU A 51 22.93 -7.16 7.36
C GLU A 51 22.26 -5.82 7.12
N ARG A 52 22.45 -4.90 8.06
CA ARG A 52 21.81 -3.59 8.04
C ARG A 52 22.80 -2.50 7.68
N GLY A 53 22.41 -1.61 6.79
CA GLY A 53 23.13 -0.39 6.51
C GLY A 53 22.98 0.64 7.62
N VAL A 54 23.79 1.68 7.58
CA VAL A 54 23.68 2.83 8.51
C VAL A 54 22.77 3.88 7.91
N LEU A 55 21.65 4.18 8.56
CA LEU A 55 20.63 5.13 8.12
C LEU A 55 21.20 6.52 7.82
N ALA A 56 22.08 7.03 8.68
CA ALA A 56 22.72 8.35 8.54
C ALA A 56 23.62 8.48 7.29
N LYS A 57 24.11 7.37 6.72
CA LYS A 57 24.96 7.39 5.51
C LYS A 57 24.16 7.39 4.20
N GLN A 58 22.85 7.22 4.26
CA GLN A 58 22.04 7.18 3.06
C GLN A 58 21.69 8.59 2.62
N GLN A 59 21.92 8.87 1.34
CA GLN A 59 21.58 10.15 0.72
C GLN A 59 20.19 10.09 0.12
N PHE A 60 19.40 11.14 0.35
CA PHE A 60 18.09 11.30 -0.26
C PHE A 60 18.23 12.09 -1.56
N PRO A 61 17.40 11.81 -2.57
CA PRO A 61 17.31 12.69 -3.75
C PRO A 61 16.97 14.11 -3.31
N ALA A 62 17.72 15.08 -3.79
CA ALA A 62 17.59 16.47 -3.34
C ALA A 62 16.29 17.14 -3.82
N ASP A 63 15.77 16.74 -4.98
CA ASP A 63 14.59 17.34 -5.61
C ASP A 63 13.65 16.27 -6.20
N PHE A 64 12.44 16.23 -5.65
CA PHE A 64 11.30 15.67 -6.37
C PHE A 64 10.64 16.82 -7.12
N SER A 65 10.69 16.80 -8.45
CA SER A 65 10.01 17.80 -9.28
C SER A 65 8.50 17.73 -9.03
N ILE A 66 7.95 18.88 -8.63
CA ILE A 66 6.52 19.07 -8.39
C ILE A 66 5.81 18.98 -9.75
N GLY A 67 5.00 17.96 -9.91
CA GLY A 67 4.16 17.76 -11.09
C GLY A 67 4.19 16.31 -11.53
N ILE A 68 3.12 15.58 -11.19
CA ILE A 68 2.95 14.22 -11.66
C ILE A 68 2.30 14.34 -13.04
N PRO A 69 3.01 14.01 -14.12
CA PRO A 69 2.36 13.90 -15.41
C PRO A 69 1.25 12.86 -15.29
N VAL A 70 0.06 13.16 -15.81
CA VAL A 70 -1.06 12.19 -15.91
C VAL A 70 -0.59 10.86 -16.51
N ARG A 71 0.44 10.88 -17.31
CA ARG A 71 1.16 9.72 -17.85
C ARG A 71 1.74 8.77 -16.78
N MET A 72 2.15 9.25 -15.61
CA MET A 72 2.62 8.39 -14.53
C MET A 72 1.47 7.69 -13.81
N LEU A 73 0.32 8.35 -13.68
CA LEU A 73 -0.88 7.74 -13.13
C LEU A 73 -1.38 6.59 -14.01
N SER A 74 -1.31 6.71 -15.34
CA SER A 74 -1.69 5.64 -16.26
C SER A 74 -0.78 4.40 -16.22
N SER A 75 0.41 4.51 -15.61
CA SER A 75 1.31 3.36 -15.41
C SER A 75 1.01 2.56 -14.15
N ARG A 76 0.18 3.07 -13.26
CA ARG A 76 -0.19 2.42 -12.00
C ARG A 76 -1.07 1.18 -12.28
N PRO A 77 -0.78 0.04 -11.62
CA PRO A 77 -1.54 -1.20 -11.84
C PRO A 77 -3.03 -1.08 -11.47
N ASP A 78 -3.35 -0.34 -10.40
CA ASP A 78 -4.72 -0.10 -9.92
C ASP A 78 -5.54 0.73 -10.92
N VAL A 79 -4.94 1.80 -11.47
CA VAL A 79 -5.56 2.63 -12.52
C VAL A 79 -5.80 1.83 -13.79
N ARG A 80 -4.81 1.04 -14.22
CA ARG A 80 -4.94 0.15 -15.39
C ARG A 80 -6.00 -0.93 -15.17
N SER A 81 -6.10 -1.48 -13.98
CA SER A 81 -7.14 -2.45 -13.61
C SER A 81 -8.54 -1.84 -13.72
N ALA A 82 -8.73 -0.62 -13.19
CA ALA A 82 -9.99 0.09 -13.29
C ALA A 82 -10.35 0.46 -14.74
N GLU A 83 -9.36 0.85 -15.56
CA GLU A 83 -9.53 1.10 -16.99
C GLU A 83 -10.01 -0.16 -17.72
N ARG A 84 -9.39 -1.33 -17.44
CA ARG A 84 -9.80 -2.61 -18.03
C ARG A 84 -11.19 -3.04 -17.58
N THR A 85 -11.56 -2.74 -16.36
CA THR A 85 -12.92 -2.98 -15.85
C THR A 85 -13.96 -2.14 -16.61
N LEU A 86 -13.66 -0.86 -16.86
CA LEU A 86 -14.50 0.01 -17.68
C LEU A 86 -14.60 -0.51 -19.13
N GLU A 87 -13.47 -0.92 -19.72
CA GLU A 87 -13.45 -1.51 -21.06
C GLU A 87 -14.31 -2.78 -21.14
N ALA A 88 -14.21 -3.66 -20.15
CA ALA A 88 -15.04 -4.87 -20.08
C ALA A 88 -16.54 -4.54 -19.95
N ALA A 89 -16.91 -3.53 -19.15
CA ALA A 89 -18.30 -3.09 -19.03
C ALA A 89 -18.82 -2.46 -20.34
N PHE A 90 -17.97 -1.72 -21.08
CA PHE A 90 -18.30 -1.21 -22.41
C PHE A 90 -18.61 -2.33 -23.41
N TYR A 91 -17.76 -3.37 -23.47
CA TYR A 91 -18.02 -4.53 -24.33
C TYR A 91 -19.24 -5.33 -23.86
N GLY A 92 -19.49 -5.40 -22.55
CA GLY A 92 -20.70 -5.99 -21.97
C GLY A 92 -21.98 -5.29 -22.45
N THR A 93 -21.95 -3.94 -22.49
CA THR A 93 -23.07 -3.15 -23.02
C THR A 93 -23.29 -3.40 -24.51
N ASN A 94 -22.20 -3.51 -25.29
CA ASN A 94 -22.29 -3.85 -26.72
C ASN A 94 -22.83 -5.27 -26.94
N ALA A 95 -22.43 -6.25 -26.10
CA ALA A 95 -22.97 -7.60 -26.13
C ALA A 95 -24.47 -7.60 -25.78
N ALA A 96 -24.90 -6.84 -24.76
CA ALA A 96 -26.31 -6.72 -24.44
C ALA A 96 -27.11 -6.06 -25.59
N ARG A 97 -26.48 -5.10 -26.29
CA ARG A 97 -27.08 -4.44 -27.48
C ARG A 97 -27.21 -5.42 -28.65
N SER A 98 -26.29 -6.38 -28.82
CA SER A 98 -26.35 -7.36 -29.89
C SER A 98 -27.58 -8.27 -29.80
N ALA A 99 -28.16 -8.45 -28.60
CA ALA A 99 -29.37 -9.21 -28.39
C ALA A 99 -30.64 -8.62 -29.05
N PHE A 100 -30.57 -7.35 -29.51
CA PHE A 100 -31.63 -6.72 -30.32
C PHE A 100 -31.57 -7.14 -31.80
N TYR A 101 -30.51 -7.79 -32.25
CA TYR A 101 -30.35 -8.22 -33.61
C TYR A 101 -30.62 -9.73 -33.73
N PRO A 102 -31.00 -10.22 -34.93
CA PRO A 102 -31.20 -11.65 -35.18
C PRO A 102 -29.91 -12.44 -34.93
N SER A 103 -30.02 -13.58 -34.27
CA SER A 103 -28.92 -14.54 -34.15
C SER A 103 -28.89 -15.48 -35.36
N ILE A 104 -27.69 -15.67 -35.92
CA ILE A 104 -27.44 -16.61 -37.00
C ILE A 104 -26.74 -17.82 -36.42
N THR A 105 -27.39 -18.99 -36.54
CA THR A 105 -26.80 -20.23 -36.07
C THR A 105 -26.54 -21.12 -37.29
N LEU A 106 -25.29 -21.56 -37.43
CA LEU A 106 -24.90 -22.53 -38.46
C LEU A 106 -24.59 -23.87 -37.77
N SER A 107 -25.33 -24.91 -38.09
CA SER A 107 -25.10 -26.26 -37.58
C SER A 107 -24.78 -27.20 -38.73
N GLY A 108 -23.79 -28.05 -38.53
CA GLY A 108 -23.41 -29.09 -39.48
C GLY A 108 -23.26 -30.44 -38.79
N SER A 109 -23.72 -31.48 -39.44
CA SER A 109 -23.47 -32.85 -39.01
C SER A 109 -22.96 -33.70 -40.17
N ALA A 110 -21.99 -34.53 -39.87
CA ALA A 110 -21.48 -35.53 -40.82
C ALA A 110 -21.41 -36.89 -40.12
N GLY A 111 -21.87 -37.92 -40.79
CA GLY A 111 -21.91 -39.27 -40.21
C GLY A 111 -22.05 -40.33 -41.25
N TRP A 112 -21.82 -41.56 -40.86
CA TRP A 112 -22.02 -42.75 -41.64
C TRP A 112 -23.25 -43.50 -41.10
N THR A 113 -24.20 -43.85 -41.98
CA THR A 113 -25.35 -44.66 -41.56
C THR A 113 -25.20 -46.05 -42.08
N ASN A 114 -25.46 -47.05 -41.24
CA ASN A 114 -25.57 -48.46 -41.63
C ASN A 114 -27.01 -48.90 -41.43
N SER A 115 -27.63 -49.41 -42.50
CA SER A 115 -29.03 -49.79 -42.49
C SER A 115 -29.32 -51.15 -41.82
N ALA A 116 -28.31 -51.88 -41.37
CA ALA A 116 -28.47 -53.17 -40.73
C ALA A 116 -27.75 -53.23 -39.40
N GLY A 117 -28.44 -53.43 -38.32
CA GLY A 117 -28.04 -53.41 -36.94
C GLY A 117 -27.06 -54.48 -36.49
N ALA A 118 -26.13 -54.96 -37.30
CA ALA A 118 -25.00 -55.76 -36.82
C ALA A 118 -23.92 -55.82 -37.92
N MET A 119 -22.68 -55.61 -37.50
CA MET A 119 -21.43 -55.71 -38.25
C MET A 119 -21.29 -54.77 -39.47
N ILE A 120 -20.28 -53.91 -39.40
CA ILE A 120 -19.83 -53.00 -40.45
C ILE A 120 -19.18 -53.86 -41.56
N ILE A 121 -19.96 -54.37 -42.46
CA ILE A 121 -19.47 -55.16 -43.67
C ILE A 121 -19.40 -54.26 -44.90
N ASN A 122 -20.04 -53.08 -44.86
CA ASN A 122 -19.98 -52.11 -45.96
C ASN A 122 -20.04 -50.72 -45.38
N PRO A 123 -19.11 -49.80 -45.71
CA PRO A 123 -19.22 -48.44 -45.26
C PRO A 123 -20.52 -47.84 -45.74
N GLY A 124 -21.48 -47.69 -44.87
CA GLY A 124 -22.78 -47.11 -45.14
C GLY A 124 -22.71 -45.78 -45.86
N LYS A 125 -23.81 -45.29 -46.31
CA LYS A 125 -23.86 -44.01 -47.04
C LYS A 125 -23.37 -42.90 -46.14
N PHE A 126 -22.43 -42.11 -46.64
CA PHE A 126 -22.02 -40.88 -46.02
C PHE A 126 -23.14 -39.84 -46.07
N LEU A 127 -23.56 -39.33 -44.94
CA LEU A 127 -24.54 -38.25 -44.83
C LEU A 127 -23.87 -37.03 -44.28
N ALA A 128 -23.98 -35.92 -44.98
CA ALA A 128 -23.57 -34.60 -44.48
C ALA A 128 -24.77 -33.67 -44.60
N SER A 129 -25.04 -32.92 -43.54
CA SER A 129 -26.07 -31.90 -43.55
C SER A 129 -25.49 -30.60 -42.97
N ALA A 130 -25.89 -29.49 -43.59
CA ALA A 130 -25.59 -28.15 -43.08
C ALA A 130 -26.90 -27.35 -43.04
N VAL A 131 -27.21 -26.78 -41.89
CA VAL A 131 -28.44 -26.00 -41.68
C VAL A 131 -28.07 -24.63 -41.13
N GLY A 132 -28.46 -23.56 -41.79
CA GLY A 132 -28.42 -22.20 -41.32
C GLY A 132 -29.79 -21.79 -40.78
N SER A 133 -29.86 -21.28 -39.57
CA SER A 133 -31.07 -20.74 -38.99
C SER A 133 -30.88 -19.28 -38.54
N LEU A 134 -31.90 -18.45 -38.78
CA LEU A 134 -31.98 -17.07 -38.35
C LEU A 134 -33.11 -16.97 -37.31
N THR A 135 -32.76 -16.53 -36.09
CA THR A 135 -33.74 -16.48 -34.99
C THR A 135 -33.72 -15.11 -34.37
N GLN A 136 -34.89 -14.49 -34.23
CA GLN A 136 -35.06 -13.24 -33.50
C GLN A 136 -36.27 -13.31 -32.57
N PRO A 137 -36.08 -13.12 -31.24
CA PRO A 137 -37.22 -13.05 -30.32
C PRO A 137 -37.93 -11.70 -30.47
N LEU A 138 -39.20 -11.72 -30.94
CA LEU A 138 -40.02 -10.50 -31.04
C LEU A 138 -40.70 -10.16 -29.71
N PHE A 139 -41.04 -11.17 -28.90
CA PHE A 139 -41.68 -11.00 -27.60
C PHE A 139 -40.92 -11.77 -26.51
N ASN A 140 -40.12 -11.06 -25.73
CA ASN A 140 -39.32 -11.65 -24.67
C ASN A 140 -39.59 -10.99 -23.29
N ARG A 141 -40.84 -10.71 -22.99
CA ARG A 141 -41.31 -10.10 -21.70
C ARG A 141 -40.44 -8.94 -21.23
N GLY A 142 -39.84 -8.18 -22.15
CA GLY A 142 -38.95 -7.05 -21.82
C GLY A 142 -37.54 -7.43 -21.35
N GLN A 143 -37.17 -8.73 -21.36
CA GLN A 143 -35.89 -9.21 -20.84
C GLN A 143 -34.67 -8.59 -21.54
N VAL A 144 -34.71 -8.46 -22.89
CA VAL A 144 -33.63 -7.85 -23.66
C VAL A 144 -33.43 -6.39 -23.30
N VAL A 145 -34.55 -5.64 -23.14
CA VAL A 145 -34.52 -4.23 -22.73
C VAL A 145 -33.98 -4.09 -21.31
N ALA A 146 -34.41 -4.97 -20.39
CA ALA A 146 -33.94 -4.96 -19.02
C ALA A 146 -32.43 -5.25 -18.93
N GLN A 147 -31.92 -6.28 -19.64
CA GLN A 147 -30.50 -6.61 -19.69
C GLN A 147 -29.66 -5.45 -20.27
N TYR A 148 -30.11 -4.81 -21.33
CA TYR A 148 -29.43 -3.64 -21.89
C TYR A 148 -29.35 -2.49 -20.88
N ARG A 149 -30.45 -2.20 -20.16
CA ARG A 149 -30.47 -1.15 -19.14
C ARG A 149 -29.52 -1.47 -17.98
N ILE A 150 -29.50 -2.74 -17.55
CA ILE A 150 -28.56 -3.19 -16.50
C ILE A 150 -27.11 -3.03 -16.96
N ALA A 151 -26.78 -3.50 -18.16
CA ALA A 151 -25.42 -3.40 -18.71
C ALA A 151 -24.99 -1.92 -18.84
N ARG A 152 -25.90 -1.04 -19.25
CA ARG A 152 -25.62 0.38 -19.33
C ARG A 152 -25.35 1.02 -17.95
N ALA A 153 -26.16 0.66 -16.95
CA ALA A 153 -25.92 1.12 -15.57
C ALA A 153 -24.58 0.61 -15.00
N GLN A 154 -24.23 -0.64 -15.28
CA GLN A 154 -22.92 -1.22 -14.90
C GLN A 154 -21.75 -0.51 -15.61
N GLN A 155 -21.92 -0.10 -16.86
CA GLN A 155 -20.91 0.70 -17.56
C GLN A 155 -20.73 2.09 -16.91
N GLU A 156 -21.81 2.72 -16.51
CA GLU A 156 -21.77 4.03 -15.81
C GLU A 156 -21.10 3.87 -14.43
N GLU A 157 -21.45 2.84 -13.68
CA GLU A 157 -20.80 2.49 -12.41
C GLU A 157 -19.29 2.27 -12.59
N ALA A 158 -18.88 1.52 -13.61
CA ALA A 158 -17.47 1.28 -13.93
C ALA A 158 -16.74 2.59 -14.31
N ALA A 159 -17.40 3.51 -15.00
CA ALA A 159 -16.83 4.82 -15.34
C ALA A 159 -16.61 5.69 -14.09
N LEU A 160 -17.57 5.71 -13.17
CA LEU A 160 -17.43 6.40 -11.89
C LEU A 160 -16.35 5.75 -11.01
N GLY A 161 -16.27 4.43 -11.01
CA GLY A 161 -15.21 3.69 -10.31
C GLY A 161 -13.81 4.00 -10.85
N PHE A 162 -13.65 4.10 -12.17
CA PHE A 162 -12.41 4.52 -12.79
C PHE A 162 -12.04 5.97 -12.41
N GLN A 163 -13.00 6.90 -12.47
CA GLN A 163 -12.79 8.27 -12.04
C GLN A 163 -12.37 8.35 -10.56
N GLN A 164 -13.02 7.59 -9.68
CA GLN A 164 -12.66 7.53 -8.26
C GLN A 164 -11.23 7.01 -8.05
N THR A 165 -10.83 5.98 -8.78
CA THR A 165 -9.47 5.42 -8.72
C THR A 165 -8.43 6.45 -9.15
N LEU A 166 -8.69 7.23 -10.20
CA LEU A 166 -7.82 8.33 -10.63
C LEU A 166 -7.68 9.42 -9.57
N LEU A 167 -8.79 9.82 -8.95
CA LEU A 167 -8.79 10.83 -7.89
C LEU A 167 -8.02 10.35 -6.66
N ASN A 168 -8.21 9.09 -6.25
CA ASN A 168 -7.49 8.49 -5.14
C ASN A 168 -5.99 8.43 -5.44
N ALA A 169 -5.60 7.98 -6.63
CA ALA A 169 -4.21 7.93 -7.04
C ALA A 169 -3.56 9.33 -7.05
N GLY A 170 -4.28 10.35 -7.49
CA GLY A 170 -3.83 11.74 -7.43
C GLY A 170 -3.66 12.27 -6.00
N SER A 171 -4.62 11.96 -5.12
CA SER A 171 -4.57 12.33 -3.70
C SER A 171 -3.39 11.66 -2.98
N GLU A 172 -3.20 10.36 -3.16
CA GLU A 172 -2.08 9.62 -2.56
C GLU A 172 -0.72 10.22 -2.89
N VAL A 173 -0.54 10.61 -4.14
CA VAL A 173 0.73 11.20 -4.56
C VAL A 173 0.90 12.62 -4.01
N ASN A 174 -0.16 13.41 -3.97
CA ASN A 174 -0.13 14.73 -3.34
C ASN A 174 0.18 14.62 -1.84
N ASP A 175 -0.45 13.68 -1.14
CA ASP A 175 -0.23 13.44 0.28
C ASP A 175 1.22 13.01 0.55
N ALA A 176 1.76 12.11 -0.27
CA ALA A 176 3.16 11.69 -0.19
C ALA A 176 4.13 12.88 -0.40
N LEU A 177 3.85 13.75 -1.36
CA LEU A 177 4.66 14.93 -1.64
C LEU A 177 4.65 15.92 -0.47
N ILE A 178 3.46 16.20 0.09
CA ILE A 178 3.32 17.06 1.26
C ILE A 178 4.02 16.43 2.48
N ALA A 179 3.88 15.12 2.70
CA ALA A 179 4.57 14.41 3.76
C ALA A 179 6.09 14.53 3.64
N TYR A 180 6.62 14.39 2.43
CA TYR A 180 8.05 14.57 2.14
C TYR A 180 8.53 15.98 2.47
N GLN A 181 7.85 17.02 1.94
CA GLN A 181 8.19 18.42 2.21
C GLN A 181 8.12 18.76 3.71
N THR A 182 7.08 18.26 4.38
CA THR A 182 6.90 18.45 5.84
C THR A 182 8.03 17.78 6.62
N SER A 183 8.40 16.56 6.25
CA SER A 183 9.48 15.82 6.91
C SER A 183 10.85 16.48 6.69
N GLN A 184 11.08 17.06 5.51
CA GLN A 184 12.28 17.86 5.20
C GLN A 184 12.36 19.12 6.09
N GLY A 185 11.24 19.85 6.23
CA GLY A 185 11.16 21.00 7.11
C GLY A 185 11.36 20.61 8.58
N LYS A 186 10.76 19.51 9.05
CA LYS A 186 10.94 18.99 10.41
C LYS A 186 12.38 18.64 10.73
N ARG A 187 13.14 18.10 9.79
CA ARG A 187 14.55 17.75 10.00
C ARG A 187 15.35 18.95 10.49
N ILE A 188 15.20 20.09 9.82
CA ILE A 188 15.91 21.33 10.21
C ILE A 188 15.53 21.80 11.62
N LEU A 189 14.25 21.66 11.99
CA LEU A 189 13.75 22.03 13.32
C LEU A 189 14.26 21.07 14.41
N LEU A 190 14.30 19.76 14.11
CA LEU A 190 14.80 18.74 15.04
C LEU A 190 16.30 18.90 15.30
N ASP A 191 17.10 19.23 14.29
CA ASP A 191 18.53 19.52 14.45
C ASP A 191 18.76 20.74 15.37
N LYS A 192 17.97 21.80 15.20
CA LYS A 192 17.97 22.97 16.09
C LYS A 192 17.52 22.60 17.51
N GLN A 193 16.51 21.75 17.65
CA GLN A 193 16.04 21.27 18.95
C GLN A 193 17.14 20.50 19.69
N ILE A 194 17.86 19.60 19.02
CA ILE A 194 18.99 18.87 19.62
C ILE A 194 20.06 19.85 20.11
N THR A 195 20.45 20.84 19.30
CA THR A 195 21.44 21.83 19.66
C THR A 195 21.00 22.61 20.89
N SER A 196 19.73 23.02 20.98
CA SER A 196 19.17 23.70 22.13
C SER A 196 19.17 22.84 23.40
N LEU A 197 18.80 21.56 23.27
CA LEU A 197 18.81 20.60 24.38
C LEU A 197 20.22 20.29 24.88
N GLN A 198 21.23 20.23 24.01
CA GLN A 198 22.63 20.10 24.37
C GLN A 198 23.10 21.30 25.18
N THR A 199 22.72 22.50 24.75
CA THR A 199 23.02 23.72 25.47
C THR A 199 22.33 23.76 26.84
N ALA A 200 21.07 23.39 26.92
CA ALA A 200 20.31 23.30 28.16
C ALA A 200 20.95 22.31 29.15
N LEU A 201 21.32 21.10 28.66
CA LEU A 201 21.99 20.11 29.49
C LEU A 201 23.33 20.63 30.06
N ARG A 202 24.12 21.27 29.19
CA ARG A 202 25.39 21.86 29.63
C ARG A 202 25.17 22.93 30.71
N SER A 203 24.19 23.81 30.51
CA SER A 203 23.88 24.89 31.48
C SER A 203 23.35 24.34 32.80
N THR A 204 22.43 23.36 32.78
CA THR A 204 21.91 22.72 34.00
C THR A 204 22.98 21.95 34.75
N THR A 205 23.93 21.32 34.05
CA THR A 205 25.07 20.65 34.71
C THR A 205 25.97 21.63 35.42
N LEU A 206 26.32 22.77 34.79
CA LEU A 206 27.11 23.82 35.42
C LEU A 206 26.38 24.45 36.62
N LEU A 207 25.09 24.72 36.53
CA LEU A 207 24.28 25.20 37.63
C LEU A 207 24.27 24.24 38.81
N MET A 208 24.22 22.94 38.55
CA MET A 208 24.30 21.92 39.61
C MET A 208 25.65 21.88 40.27
N GLU A 209 26.76 22.04 39.55
CA GLU A 209 28.12 22.08 40.09
C GLU A 209 28.30 23.29 41.02
N HIS A 210 27.58 24.38 40.76
CA HIS A 210 27.58 25.59 41.60
C HIS A 210 26.49 25.59 42.68
N GLY A 211 25.75 24.51 42.85
CA GLY A 211 24.73 24.36 43.90
C GLY A 211 23.41 25.11 43.62
N ASN A 212 23.20 25.63 42.40
CA ASN A 212 22.05 26.46 42.04
C ASN A 212 20.90 25.66 41.42
N THR A 213 21.02 24.35 41.20
CA THR A 213 19.95 23.49 40.70
C THR A 213 20.05 22.09 41.28
N THR A 214 18.97 21.33 41.14
CA THR A 214 18.87 19.97 41.64
C THR A 214 19.35 18.94 40.59
N TYR A 215 19.83 17.79 41.07
CA TYR A 215 20.17 16.66 40.18
C TYR A 215 19.02 16.21 39.30
N LEU A 216 17.78 16.35 39.78
CA LEU A 216 16.57 16.03 39.04
C LEU A 216 16.43 16.82 37.73
N GLU A 217 16.80 18.13 37.77
CA GLU A 217 16.74 18.97 36.57
C GLU A 217 17.77 18.52 35.50
N VAL A 218 18.97 18.14 35.95
CA VAL A 218 20.00 17.58 35.05
C VAL A 218 19.51 16.25 34.44
N LEU A 219 18.87 15.37 35.24
CA LEU A 219 18.31 14.11 34.77
C LEU A 219 17.22 14.34 33.74
N THR A 220 16.31 15.27 33.97
CA THR A 220 15.23 15.63 33.04
C THR A 220 15.79 16.19 31.73
N SER A 221 16.82 17.03 31.80
CA SER A 221 17.50 17.56 30.61
C SER A 221 18.21 16.46 29.81
N ARG A 222 18.84 15.49 30.50
CA ARG A 222 19.45 14.33 29.85
C ARG A 222 18.40 13.44 29.17
N GLN A 223 17.30 13.17 29.83
CA GLN A 223 16.19 12.35 29.26
C GLN A 223 15.60 13.02 28.01
N SER A 224 15.42 14.34 28.06
CA SER A 224 14.95 15.11 26.90
C SER A 224 15.95 15.05 25.74
N LEU A 225 17.24 15.15 26.01
CA LEU A 225 18.28 15.03 24.99
C LEU A 225 18.38 13.61 24.42
N LEU A 226 18.17 12.56 25.19
CA LEU A 226 18.18 11.17 24.72
C LEU A 226 16.99 10.84 23.83
N SER A 227 15.83 11.47 24.06
CA SER A 227 14.63 11.25 23.25
C SER A 227 14.65 11.99 21.89
N ALA A 228 15.36 13.12 21.80
CA ALA A 228 15.37 13.95 20.60
C ALA A 228 16.00 13.27 19.36
N PRO A 229 17.14 12.53 19.42
CA PRO A 229 17.70 11.81 18.30
C PRO A 229 16.76 10.72 17.75
N LEU A 230 15.97 10.09 18.62
CA LEU A 230 14.98 9.10 18.20
C LEU A 230 13.90 9.72 17.29
N LEU A 231 13.52 10.97 17.56
CA LEU A 231 12.58 11.73 16.71
C LEU A 231 13.19 12.05 15.34
N VAL A 232 14.50 12.35 15.29
CA VAL A 232 15.22 12.58 14.02
C VAL A 232 15.25 11.31 13.19
N GLU A 233 15.60 10.18 13.80
CA GLU A 233 15.63 8.90 13.09
C GLU A 233 14.24 8.49 12.62
N ARG A 234 13.21 8.67 13.43
CA ARG A 234 11.82 8.41 13.03
C ARG A 234 11.38 9.30 11.85
N ASN A 235 11.78 10.58 11.86
CA ASN A 235 11.51 11.50 10.75
C ASN A 235 12.30 11.10 9.49
N ASN A 236 13.54 10.65 9.62
CA ASN A 236 14.33 10.14 8.50
C ASN A 236 13.74 8.88 7.88
N VAL A 237 13.10 8.01 8.67
CA VAL A 237 12.37 6.85 8.15
C VAL A 237 11.13 7.29 7.38
N SER A 238 10.35 8.27 7.90
CA SER A 238 9.17 8.77 7.17
C SER A 238 9.48 9.52 5.87
N LEU A 239 10.72 9.94 5.65
CA LEU A 239 11.17 10.46 4.35
C LEU A 239 11.34 9.39 3.26
N ARG A 240 11.28 8.11 3.63
CA ARG A 240 11.58 6.97 2.74
C ARG A 240 10.38 6.15 2.34
N ILE A 241 9.29 6.28 3.07
CA ILE A 241 8.02 5.63 2.79
C ILE A 241 7.22 6.47 1.82
#